data_c2df867673ce1787fc7b274d6a9abcdf
#
_entry.id   c2df867673ce1787fc7b274d6a9abcdf
#
_cell.length_a   1.000
_cell.length_b   1.000
_cell.length_c   1.000
_cell.angle_alpha   90.00
_cell.angle_beta   90.00
_cell.angle_gamma   90.00
#
_symmetry.space_group_name_H-M   'P 1'
#
loop_
_entity.id
_entity.type
_entity.pdbx_description
1 polymer ?
#
loop_
_entity_poly.entity_id
_entity_poly.type
_entity_poly.pdbx_seq_one_letter_code
_entity_poly.pdbx_strand_id
1 'polypeptide(L)'
;MNFGVWYTVICKKTLSKNKGVFMDVKDILTYCDHTLLSQTATWDDIKATLDDAIKYKTASACIPPSFVARAKEYVCDKLKICTVIGFPNGYNTTAVKVFETEDAVENGADEIDMVINIGELKARNYDYVKNEIVRIKHACNDKILKVIIETCLLTDEEKKICCRLVSEAKADFIKTSTGFSTAGATRDDIILFKENVDKGVKIKAAGGIKTIRDAEDFINLGASRLGTSRIVKIVKESENK
;
A
#
# COMPACT_ATOMS: atom_id res chain seq x y z
N MET A 1 10.98 -56.79 45.48
CA MET A 1 10.03 -55.69 45.60
C MET A 1 10.42 -54.64 44.55
N ASN A 2 9.60 -54.57 43.53
CA ASN A 2 9.91 -53.81 42.28
C ASN A 2 9.56 -52.32 42.45
N PHE A 3 10.57 -51.48 42.36
CA PHE A 3 10.42 -50.05 42.06
C PHE A 3 10.99 -49.80 40.67
N GLY A 4 10.13 -49.64 39.73
CA GLY A 4 10.57 -49.29 38.38
C GLY A 4 9.44 -49.37 37.37
N VAL A 5 8.61 -48.35 37.24
CA VAL A 5 7.80 -48.05 36.04
C VAL A 5 6.98 -46.76 36.30
N TRP A 6 7.61 -45.60 36.33
CA TRP A 6 6.87 -44.33 36.35
C TRP A 6 7.71 -43.19 35.82
N TYR A 7 8.43 -43.36 34.69
CA TYR A 7 9.16 -42.24 34.06
C TYR A 7 9.26 -42.37 32.55
N THR A 8 8.16 -42.61 31.86
CA THR A 8 8.21 -42.63 30.39
C THR A 8 6.88 -42.24 29.70
N VAL A 9 6.11 -41.28 30.22
CA VAL A 9 4.86 -40.83 29.56
C VAL A 9 4.71 -39.33 29.52
N ILE A 10 5.69 -38.51 29.80
CA ILE A 10 5.59 -37.07 29.67
C ILE A 10 6.73 -36.54 28.80
N CYS A 11 6.70 -36.76 27.51
CA CYS A 11 7.39 -35.96 26.51
C CYS A 11 7.03 -36.34 25.06
N LYS A 12 5.77 -36.52 24.79
CA LYS A 12 5.23 -36.60 23.41
C LYS A 12 3.97 -35.72 23.30
N LYS A 13 4.05 -34.45 23.72
CA LYS A 13 3.02 -33.48 23.36
C LYS A 13 3.66 -32.43 22.45
N THR A 14 3.40 -32.65 21.16
CA THR A 14 3.02 -31.62 20.22
C THR A 14 4.07 -30.56 19.91
N LEU A 15 5.06 -30.89 19.13
CA LEU A 15 5.48 -30.02 18.05
C LEU A 15 4.43 -30.19 16.95
N SER A 16 3.31 -29.52 17.09
CA SER A 16 2.40 -29.23 15.99
C SER A 16 3.21 -28.33 15.03
N LYS A 17 3.71 -28.94 13.97
CA LYS A 17 4.14 -28.21 12.80
C LYS A 17 2.90 -27.48 12.29
N ASN A 18 2.76 -26.19 12.66
CA ASN A 18 1.97 -25.25 11.89
C ASN A 18 2.57 -25.27 10.47
N LYS A 19 2.03 -26.13 9.61
CA LYS A 19 2.08 -25.94 8.18
C LYS A 19 1.26 -24.66 7.95
N GLY A 20 1.94 -23.51 7.87
CA GLY A 20 1.32 -22.28 7.42
C GLY A 20 0.57 -22.61 6.14
N VAL A 21 -0.71 -22.31 6.09
CA VAL A 21 -1.47 -22.36 4.85
C VAL A 21 -0.85 -21.25 3.99
N PHE A 22 -0.02 -21.62 3.03
CA PHE A 22 0.53 -20.66 2.07
C PHE A 22 -0.62 -20.13 1.21
N MET A 23 -0.70 -18.80 1.07
CA MET A 23 -1.67 -18.19 0.17
C MET A 23 -1.36 -18.60 -1.28
N ASP A 24 -2.40 -18.82 -2.08
CA ASP A 24 -2.19 -18.94 -3.53
C ASP A 24 -1.62 -17.62 -4.07
N VAL A 25 -0.62 -17.71 -4.93
CA VAL A 25 -0.01 -16.53 -5.56
C VAL A 25 -1.05 -15.70 -6.32
N LYS A 26 -2.07 -16.35 -6.89
CA LYS A 26 -3.20 -15.66 -7.54
C LYS A 26 -3.99 -14.78 -6.57
N ASP A 27 -4.18 -15.26 -5.34
CA ASP A 27 -4.85 -14.47 -4.30
C ASP A 27 -3.97 -13.27 -3.89
N ILE A 28 -2.65 -13.47 -3.71
CA ILE A 28 -1.71 -12.39 -3.41
C ILE A 28 -1.74 -11.29 -4.48
N LEU A 29 -1.83 -11.67 -5.76
CA LEU A 29 -1.91 -10.70 -6.87
C LEU A 29 -3.14 -9.79 -6.77
N THR A 30 -4.27 -10.28 -6.24
CA THR A 30 -5.46 -9.45 -6.04
C THR A 30 -5.30 -8.36 -4.99
N TYR A 31 -4.28 -8.44 -4.14
CA TYR A 31 -3.88 -7.39 -3.19
C TYR A 31 -2.91 -6.37 -3.80
N CYS A 32 -2.36 -6.61 -4.99
CA CYS A 32 -1.31 -5.78 -5.55
C CYS A 32 -1.86 -4.57 -6.32
N ASP A 33 -1.35 -3.37 -6.01
CA ASP A 33 -1.32 -2.27 -6.95
C ASP A 33 -0.05 -2.46 -7.77
N HIS A 34 -0.19 -2.93 -9.03
CA HIS A 34 0.97 -3.13 -9.91
C HIS A 34 1.54 -1.77 -10.30
N THR A 35 2.74 -1.46 -9.80
CA THR A 35 3.21 -0.07 -9.72
C THR A 35 4.36 0.21 -10.68
N LEU A 36 4.22 1.27 -11.48
CA LEU A 36 5.29 1.86 -12.28
C LEU A 36 5.25 3.39 -12.13
N LEU A 37 6.20 3.95 -11.37
CA LEU A 37 6.30 5.39 -11.08
C LEU A 37 7.68 5.96 -11.42
N SER A 38 8.47 5.27 -12.27
CA SER A 38 9.75 5.78 -12.73
C SER A 38 9.58 7.11 -13.48
N GLN A 39 10.45 8.07 -13.21
CA GLN A 39 10.49 9.35 -13.93
C GLN A 39 10.78 9.20 -15.43
N THR A 40 11.36 8.06 -15.83
CA THR A 40 11.69 7.76 -17.22
C THR A 40 10.68 6.83 -17.91
N ALA A 41 9.56 6.51 -17.22
CA ALA A 41 8.55 5.63 -17.80
C ALA A 41 7.94 6.23 -19.06
N THR A 42 7.95 5.48 -20.13
CA THR A 42 7.31 5.81 -21.40
C THR A 42 5.89 5.25 -21.46
N TRP A 43 5.10 5.65 -22.47
CA TRP A 43 3.79 5.05 -22.69
C TRP A 43 3.86 3.54 -22.92
N ASP A 44 4.88 3.05 -23.61
CA ASP A 44 5.02 1.61 -23.88
C ASP A 44 5.27 0.83 -22.58
N ASP A 45 6.03 1.41 -21.64
CA ASP A 45 6.25 0.83 -20.30
C ASP A 45 4.93 0.83 -19.49
N ILE A 46 4.18 1.92 -19.52
CA ILE A 46 2.87 2.03 -18.87
C ILE A 46 1.92 1.01 -19.46
N LYS A 47 1.81 0.93 -20.80
CA LYS A 47 0.96 -0.04 -21.49
C LYS A 47 1.30 -1.47 -21.10
N ALA A 48 2.57 -1.84 -21.07
CA ALA A 48 3.00 -3.16 -20.62
C ALA A 48 2.59 -3.45 -19.16
N THR A 49 2.68 -2.43 -18.28
CA THR A 49 2.23 -2.53 -16.90
C THR A 49 0.71 -2.73 -16.79
N LEU A 50 -0.08 -2.05 -17.63
CA LEU A 50 -1.53 -2.20 -17.69
C LEU A 50 -1.92 -3.61 -18.20
N ASP A 51 -1.27 -4.08 -19.25
CA ASP A 51 -1.49 -5.42 -19.81
C ASP A 51 -1.19 -6.52 -18.77
N ASP A 52 -0.09 -6.37 -18.04
CA ASP A 52 0.26 -7.25 -16.93
C ASP A 52 -0.79 -7.20 -15.81
N ALA A 53 -1.21 -6.01 -15.40
CA ALA A 53 -2.21 -5.84 -14.34
C ALA A 53 -3.55 -6.49 -14.70
N ILE A 54 -3.97 -6.39 -15.95
CA ILE A 54 -5.18 -7.06 -16.46
C ILE A 54 -4.99 -8.58 -16.48
N LYS A 55 -3.87 -9.06 -17.08
CA LYS A 55 -3.57 -10.51 -17.19
C LYS A 55 -3.55 -11.18 -15.82
N TYR A 56 -2.90 -10.56 -14.86
CA TYR A 56 -2.70 -11.12 -13.51
C TYR A 56 -3.77 -10.70 -12.50
N LYS A 57 -4.81 -9.97 -12.95
CA LYS A 57 -5.95 -9.55 -12.12
C LYS A 57 -5.53 -8.82 -10.83
N THR A 58 -4.59 -7.87 -10.94
CA THR A 58 -4.18 -7.08 -9.79
C THR A 58 -5.29 -6.13 -9.34
N ALA A 59 -5.20 -5.62 -8.11
CA ALA A 59 -6.21 -4.71 -7.54
C ALA A 59 -6.32 -3.41 -8.34
N SER A 60 -5.19 -2.88 -8.80
CA SER A 60 -5.08 -1.70 -9.67
C SER A 60 -3.73 -1.69 -10.39
N ALA A 61 -3.56 -0.77 -11.35
CA ALA A 61 -2.26 -0.30 -11.78
C ALA A 61 -2.01 1.11 -11.21
N CYS A 62 -0.85 1.31 -10.57
CA CYS A 62 -0.45 2.60 -10.00
C CYS A 62 0.60 3.26 -10.91
N ILE A 63 0.23 4.37 -11.56
CA ILE A 63 0.97 5.01 -12.64
C ILE A 63 1.11 6.53 -12.42
N PRO A 64 2.05 7.22 -13.11
CA PRO A 64 2.17 8.68 -13.01
C PRO A 64 0.91 9.41 -13.49
N PRO A 65 0.57 10.58 -12.90
CA PRO A 65 -0.67 11.32 -13.20
C PRO A 65 -0.85 11.64 -14.68
N SER A 66 0.22 12.01 -15.38
CA SER A 66 0.19 12.37 -16.80
C SER A 66 -0.28 11.26 -17.76
N PHE A 67 -0.34 10.02 -17.29
CA PHE A 67 -0.79 8.88 -18.10
C PHE A 67 -2.23 8.43 -17.77
N VAL A 68 -2.87 9.03 -16.75
CA VAL A 68 -4.17 8.55 -16.24
C VAL A 68 -5.25 8.55 -17.34
N ALA A 69 -5.47 9.66 -18.04
CA ALA A 69 -6.48 9.77 -19.10
C ALA A 69 -6.28 8.70 -20.18
N ARG A 70 -5.06 8.59 -20.69
CA ARG A 70 -4.71 7.62 -21.74
C ARG A 70 -4.82 6.17 -21.24
N ALA A 71 -4.43 5.92 -19.98
CA ALA A 71 -4.54 4.60 -19.37
C ALA A 71 -6.02 4.21 -19.17
N LYS A 72 -6.87 5.13 -18.71
CA LYS A 72 -8.31 4.88 -18.54
C LYS A 72 -8.99 4.57 -19.85
N GLU A 73 -8.69 5.31 -20.90
CA GLU A 73 -9.17 5.03 -22.26
C GLU A 73 -8.73 3.63 -22.73
N TYR A 74 -7.47 3.26 -22.49
CA TYR A 74 -6.91 1.99 -22.91
C TYR A 74 -7.52 0.78 -22.18
N VAL A 75 -7.66 0.86 -20.85
CA VAL A 75 -8.15 -0.27 -20.06
C VAL A 75 -9.68 -0.34 -19.99
N CYS A 76 -10.38 0.75 -20.26
CA CYS A 76 -11.82 0.90 -20.04
C CYS A 76 -12.18 0.50 -18.58
N ASP A 77 -13.11 -0.47 -18.43
CA ASP A 77 -13.54 -0.97 -17.12
C ASP A 77 -12.83 -2.26 -16.66
N LYS A 78 -11.78 -2.69 -17.39
CA LYS A 78 -11.08 -3.96 -17.10
C LYS A 78 -10.15 -3.87 -15.91
N LEU A 79 -9.72 -2.65 -15.54
CA LEU A 79 -8.74 -2.43 -14.49
C LEU A 79 -8.98 -1.07 -13.82
N LYS A 80 -8.77 -0.99 -12.51
CA LYS A 80 -8.75 0.28 -11.77
C LYS A 80 -7.42 0.98 -11.96
N ILE A 81 -7.48 2.30 -12.17
CA ILE A 81 -6.29 3.15 -12.28
C ILE A 81 -6.07 3.88 -10.95
N CYS A 82 -4.92 3.67 -10.35
CA CYS A 82 -4.40 4.41 -9.20
C CYS A 82 -3.36 5.41 -9.69
N THR A 83 -3.32 6.60 -9.07
CA THR A 83 -2.24 7.55 -9.31
C THR A 83 -1.79 8.23 -8.02
N VAL A 84 -0.75 9.08 -8.10
CA VAL A 84 -0.08 9.70 -6.94
C VAL A 84 -0.22 11.21 -6.96
N ILE A 85 -0.32 11.83 -5.77
CA ILE A 85 -0.54 13.27 -5.57
C ILE A 85 0.46 13.83 -4.57
N GLY A 86 1.04 15.01 -4.88
CA GLY A 86 2.10 15.62 -4.06
C GLY A 86 3.34 14.75 -3.96
N PHE A 87 3.57 13.91 -4.95
CA PHE A 87 4.50 12.80 -4.89
C PHE A 87 5.86 13.12 -5.54
N PRO A 88 7.00 12.62 -4.99
CA PRO A 88 7.07 11.77 -3.78
C PRO A 88 7.27 12.56 -2.47
N ASN A 89 7.49 13.86 -2.51
CA ASN A 89 8.03 14.64 -1.39
C ASN A 89 6.97 15.16 -0.39
N GLY A 90 5.70 15.30 -0.81
CA GLY A 90 4.61 15.73 0.06
C GLY A 90 4.56 17.22 0.43
N TYR A 91 5.52 18.04 0.04
CA TYR A 91 5.64 19.43 0.46
C TYR A 91 4.93 20.46 -0.44
N ASN A 92 4.20 20.00 -1.47
CA ASN A 92 3.33 20.88 -2.24
C ASN A 92 2.28 21.51 -1.33
N THR A 93 1.82 22.71 -1.66
CA THR A 93 0.72 23.32 -0.90
C THR A 93 -0.55 22.48 -1.03
N THR A 94 -1.41 22.55 -0.02
CA THR A 94 -2.69 21.83 -0.04
C THR A 94 -3.54 22.21 -1.27
N ALA A 95 -3.51 23.48 -1.70
CA ALA A 95 -4.24 23.92 -2.90
C ALA A 95 -3.76 23.20 -4.17
N VAL A 96 -2.45 23.05 -4.34
CA VAL A 96 -1.87 22.32 -5.48
C VAL A 96 -2.26 20.84 -5.43
N LYS A 97 -2.17 20.18 -4.26
CA LYS A 97 -2.57 18.77 -4.12
C LYS A 97 -4.07 18.55 -4.38
N VAL A 98 -4.92 19.49 -3.98
CA VAL A 98 -6.37 19.45 -4.30
C VAL A 98 -6.56 19.52 -5.80
N PHE A 99 -5.91 20.46 -6.48
CA PHE A 99 -5.98 20.59 -7.94
C PHE A 99 -5.48 19.33 -8.66
N GLU A 100 -4.33 18.79 -8.25
CA GLU A 100 -3.80 17.51 -8.78
C GLU A 100 -4.80 16.36 -8.60
N THR A 101 -5.53 16.35 -7.47
CA THR A 101 -6.53 15.32 -7.18
C THR A 101 -7.75 15.45 -8.09
N GLU A 102 -8.29 16.66 -8.23
CA GLU A 102 -9.43 16.96 -9.10
C GLU A 102 -9.11 16.62 -10.55
N ASP A 103 -7.95 17.04 -11.05
CA ASP A 103 -7.46 16.70 -12.40
C ASP A 103 -7.33 15.18 -12.59
N ALA A 104 -6.72 14.47 -11.63
CA ALA A 104 -6.58 13.02 -11.73
C ALA A 104 -7.94 12.29 -11.74
N VAL A 105 -8.90 12.73 -10.93
CA VAL A 105 -10.25 12.15 -10.88
C VAL A 105 -11.02 12.44 -12.17
N GLU A 106 -10.94 13.65 -12.69
CA GLU A 106 -11.55 14.03 -13.97
C GLU A 106 -10.98 13.20 -15.14
N ASN A 107 -9.68 12.95 -15.12
CA ASN A 107 -8.99 12.08 -16.08
C ASN A 107 -9.27 10.58 -15.88
N GLY A 108 -10.06 10.19 -14.89
CA GLY A 108 -10.56 8.84 -14.69
C GLY A 108 -9.77 7.98 -13.70
N ALA A 109 -8.99 8.57 -12.79
CA ALA A 109 -8.39 7.82 -11.69
C ALA A 109 -9.49 7.24 -10.77
N ASP A 110 -9.36 5.96 -10.42
CA ASP A 110 -10.25 5.26 -9.49
C ASP A 110 -9.73 5.34 -8.05
N GLU A 111 -8.42 5.54 -7.86
CA GLU A 111 -7.75 5.55 -6.57
C GLU A 111 -6.62 6.60 -6.57
N ILE A 112 -6.47 7.31 -5.46
CA ILE A 112 -5.50 8.39 -5.26
C ILE A 112 -4.59 8.05 -4.07
N ASP A 113 -3.27 8.07 -4.30
CA ASP A 113 -2.25 7.91 -3.26
C ASP A 113 -1.58 9.27 -3.00
N MET A 114 -1.99 10.00 -1.95
CA MET A 114 -1.38 11.28 -1.59
C MET A 114 -0.22 11.12 -0.62
N VAL A 115 0.77 12.00 -0.68
CA VAL A 115 1.83 12.12 0.35
C VAL A 115 1.50 13.29 1.27
N ILE A 116 1.53 13.07 2.61
CA ILE A 116 1.35 14.14 3.59
C ILE A 116 2.50 15.16 3.55
N ASN A 117 2.28 16.37 4.06
CA ASN A 117 3.37 17.30 4.33
C ASN A 117 4.12 16.88 5.61
N ILE A 118 5.24 16.16 5.42
CA ILE A 118 6.05 15.62 6.52
C ILE A 118 6.68 16.76 7.34
N GLY A 119 7.05 17.87 6.72
CA GLY A 119 7.58 19.05 7.42
C GLY A 119 6.58 19.61 8.43
N GLU A 120 5.33 19.75 8.05
CA GLU A 120 4.26 20.22 8.93
C GLU A 120 3.98 19.21 10.07
N LEU A 121 4.03 17.90 9.78
CA LEU A 121 3.93 16.87 10.81
C LEU A 121 5.06 17.00 11.84
N LYS A 122 6.32 17.14 11.38
CA LYS A 122 7.49 17.33 12.23
C LYS A 122 7.42 18.61 13.08
N ALA A 123 6.86 19.67 12.50
CA ALA A 123 6.58 20.92 13.20
C ALA A 123 5.40 20.82 14.19
N ARG A 124 4.77 19.64 14.31
CA ARG A 124 3.57 19.37 15.13
C ARG A 124 2.33 20.17 14.71
N ASN A 125 2.29 20.65 13.48
CA ASN A 125 1.12 21.31 12.91
C ASN A 125 0.09 20.28 12.44
N TYR A 126 -0.45 19.53 13.40
CA TYR A 126 -1.34 18.40 13.14
C TYR A 126 -2.65 18.79 12.49
N ASP A 127 -3.18 19.98 12.83
CA ASP A 127 -4.39 20.50 12.21
C ASP A 127 -4.19 20.80 10.73
N TYR A 128 -3.02 21.29 10.33
CA TYR A 128 -2.67 21.46 8.91
C TYR A 128 -2.71 20.11 8.19
N VAL A 129 -2.00 19.11 8.71
CA VAL A 129 -1.93 17.78 8.09
C VAL A 129 -3.32 17.13 7.99
N LYS A 130 -4.11 17.19 9.05
CA LYS A 130 -5.49 16.69 9.04
C LYS A 130 -6.36 17.41 8.00
N ASN A 131 -6.35 18.74 8.01
CA ASN A 131 -7.13 19.53 7.08
C ASN A 131 -6.71 19.29 5.61
N GLU A 132 -5.42 19.08 5.36
CA GLU A 132 -4.92 18.67 4.03
C GLU A 132 -5.57 17.36 3.59
N ILE A 133 -5.53 16.31 4.44
CA ILE A 133 -6.15 15.00 4.13
C ILE A 133 -7.65 15.15 3.89
N VAL A 134 -8.36 15.89 4.75
CA VAL A 134 -9.81 16.13 4.61
C VAL A 134 -10.14 16.80 3.27
N ARG A 135 -9.39 17.85 2.89
CA ARG A 135 -9.62 18.56 1.63
C ARG A 135 -9.37 17.67 0.42
N ILE A 136 -8.33 16.85 0.47
CA ILE A 136 -8.02 15.91 -0.61
C ILE A 136 -9.05 14.78 -0.65
N LYS A 137 -9.50 14.27 0.51
CA LYS A 137 -10.59 13.27 0.54
C LYS A 137 -11.87 13.81 -0.09
N HIS A 138 -12.19 15.08 0.15
CA HIS A 138 -13.32 15.73 -0.49
C HIS A 138 -13.13 15.84 -2.02
N ALA A 139 -11.92 16.24 -2.47
CA ALA A 139 -11.59 16.34 -3.90
C ALA A 139 -11.59 14.97 -4.59
N CYS A 140 -11.33 13.88 -3.87
CA CYS A 140 -11.46 12.51 -4.42
C CYS A 140 -12.90 12.13 -4.76
N ASN A 141 -13.91 12.88 -4.29
CA ASN A 141 -15.32 12.52 -4.44
C ASN A 141 -15.55 11.08 -3.91
N ASP A 142 -16.12 10.18 -4.68
CA ASP A 142 -16.36 8.77 -4.31
C ASP A 142 -15.13 7.86 -4.50
N LYS A 143 -13.99 8.41 -4.92
CA LYS A 143 -12.78 7.61 -5.18
C LYS A 143 -12.03 7.29 -3.91
N ILE A 144 -11.23 6.22 -3.96
CA ILE A 144 -10.42 5.77 -2.84
C ILE A 144 -9.24 6.72 -2.62
N LEU A 145 -9.08 7.21 -1.38
CA LEU A 145 -7.90 7.95 -0.94
C LEU A 145 -7.00 7.07 -0.06
N LYS A 146 -5.72 6.98 -0.43
CA LYS A 146 -4.67 6.33 0.37
C LYS A 146 -3.63 7.37 0.78
N VAL A 147 -3.37 7.47 2.08
CA VAL A 147 -2.51 8.50 2.66
C VAL A 147 -1.13 7.92 2.96
N ILE A 148 -0.12 8.35 2.20
CA ILE A 148 1.29 7.97 2.40
C ILE A 148 1.87 8.84 3.50
N ILE A 149 2.37 8.22 4.57
CA ILE A 149 2.99 8.92 5.70
C ILE A 149 4.52 8.85 5.69
N GLU A 150 5.12 8.05 4.81
CA GLU A 150 6.58 7.83 4.66
C GLU A 150 7.22 7.38 5.97
N THR A 151 6.88 6.18 6.44
CA THR A 151 7.21 5.66 7.77
C THR A 151 8.68 5.71 8.12
N CYS A 152 9.58 5.57 7.14
CA CYS A 152 11.03 5.59 7.39
C CYS A 152 11.57 6.95 7.86
N LEU A 153 10.78 8.03 7.73
CA LEU A 153 11.14 9.37 8.21
C LEU A 153 10.50 9.70 9.55
N LEU A 154 9.68 8.80 10.13
CA LEU A 154 8.86 9.05 11.31
C LEU A 154 9.28 8.19 12.50
N THR A 155 9.16 8.75 13.69
CA THR A 155 9.17 7.99 14.95
C THR A 155 7.85 7.23 15.12
N ASP A 156 7.82 6.23 15.99
CA ASP A 156 6.58 5.46 16.24
C ASP A 156 5.46 6.34 16.80
N GLU A 157 5.78 7.33 17.62
CA GLU A 157 4.79 8.29 18.12
C GLU A 157 4.21 9.15 16.98
N GLU A 158 5.03 9.60 16.04
CA GLU A 158 4.55 10.33 14.85
C GLU A 158 3.69 9.43 13.94
N LYS A 159 4.02 8.14 13.80
CA LYS A 159 3.20 7.17 13.07
C LYS A 159 1.83 6.97 13.74
N LYS A 160 1.77 6.86 15.08
CA LYS A 160 0.50 6.79 15.83
C LYS A 160 -0.34 8.05 15.64
N ILE A 161 0.30 9.23 15.66
CA ILE A 161 -0.39 10.50 15.36
C ILE A 161 -0.97 10.45 13.94
N CYS A 162 -0.20 10.02 12.94
CA CYS A 162 -0.70 9.86 11.57
C CYS A 162 -1.89 8.90 11.49
N CYS A 163 -1.85 7.75 12.19
CA CYS A 163 -2.99 6.83 12.25
C CYS A 163 -4.26 7.52 12.71
N ARG A 164 -4.17 8.34 13.76
CA ARG A 164 -5.29 9.14 14.27
C ARG A 164 -5.77 10.17 13.23
N LEU A 165 -4.85 10.96 12.65
CA LEU A 165 -5.21 12.02 11.68
C LEU A 165 -5.88 11.43 10.42
N VAL A 166 -5.37 10.31 9.91
CA VAL A 166 -5.92 9.58 8.76
C VAL A 166 -7.33 9.07 9.07
N SER A 167 -7.54 8.52 10.29
CA SER A 167 -8.83 8.03 10.76
C SER A 167 -9.85 9.17 10.92
N GLU A 168 -9.48 10.26 11.61
CA GLU A 168 -10.32 11.46 11.80
C GLU A 168 -10.71 12.09 10.45
N ALA A 169 -9.79 12.09 9.47
CA ALA A 169 -10.04 12.60 8.13
C ALA A 169 -10.87 11.65 7.25
N LYS A 170 -11.22 10.46 7.74
CA LYS A 170 -12.00 9.43 7.02
C LYS A 170 -11.37 9.03 5.68
N ALA A 171 -10.05 8.98 5.59
CA ALA A 171 -9.38 8.41 4.44
C ALA A 171 -9.60 6.89 4.41
N ASP A 172 -9.56 6.29 3.22
CA ASP A 172 -9.86 4.86 3.05
C ASP A 172 -8.67 3.98 3.45
N PHE A 173 -7.44 4.48 3.27
CA PHE A 173 -6.22 3.76 3.61
C PHE A 173 -5.17 4.66 4.24
N ILE A 174 -4.39 4.07 5.15
CA ILE A 174 -3.05 4.54 5.48
C ILE A 174 -2.03 3.72 4.67
N LYS A 175 -1.01 4.38 4.11
CA LYS A 175 0.06 3.75 3.31
C LYS A 175 1.42 4.06 3.91
N THR A 176 2.30 3.06 3.95
CA THR A 176 3.61 3.20 4.58
C THR A 176 4.53 4.17 3.85
N SER A 177 4.73 3.98 2.54
CA SER A 177 5.91 4.54 1.86
C SER A 177 5.63 4.91 0.40
N THR A 178 6.41 5.88 -0.10
CA THR A 178 6.43 6.23 -1.52
C THR A 178 7.20 5.21 -2.37
N GLY A 179 8.24 4.60 -1.79
CA GLY A 179 9.23 3.79 -2.52
C GLY A 179 10.40 4.60 -3.08
N PHE A 180 10.44 5.93 -2.83
CA PHE A 180 11.47 6.87 -3.29
C PHE A 180 12.30 7.45 -2.14
N SER A 181 12.14 6.94 -0.92
CA SER A 181 12.90 7.35 0.25
C SER A 181 13.89 6.25 0.68
N THR A 182 14.40 6.34 1.91
CA THR A 182 15.50 5.51 2.42
C THR A 182 15.10 4.07 2.71
N ALA A 183 13.81 3.82 3.01
CA ALA A 183 13.28 2.46 3.29
C ALA A 183 11.81 2.34 2.86
N GLY A 184 11.32 1.09 2.78
CA GLY A 184 9.92 0.75 2.52
C GLY A 184 9.22 0.25 3.78
N ALA A 185 8.09 -0.44 3.59
CA ALA A 185 7.28 -1.03 4.66
C ALA A 185 8.07 -2.02 5.53
N THR A 186 7.82 -1.97 6.82
CA THR A 186 8.29 -2.97 7.78
C THR A 186 7.12 -3.72 8.41
N ARG A 187 7.37 -4.91 8.99
CA ARG A 187 6.35 -5.66 9.73
C ARG A 187 5.82 -4.87 10.91
N ASP A 188 6.71 -4.18 11.61
CA ASP A 188 6.38 -3.36 12.78
C ASP A 188 5.46 -2.18 12.40
N ASP A 189 5.67 -1.56 11.22
CA ASP A 189 4.77 -0.52 10.71
C ASP A 189 3.35 -1.04 10.53
N ILE A 190 3.18 -2.25 9.96
CA ILE A 190 1.85 -2.81 9.72
C ILE A 190 1.15 -3.18 11.02
N ILE A 191 1.90 -3.73 11.99
CA ILE A 191 1.36 -4.03 13.33
C ILE A 191 0.94 -2.73 14.02
N LEU A 192 1.80 -1.70 14.01
CA LEU A 192 1.50 -0.39 14.59
C LEU A 192 0.24 0.22 13.95
N PHE A 193 0.11 0.18 12.62
CA PHE A 193 -1.07 0.71 11.95
C PHE A 193 -2.34 -0.05 12.37
N LYS A 194 -2.29 -1.39 12.36
CA LYS A 194 -3.41 -2.25 12.73
C LYS A 194 -3.95 -1.97 14.14
N GLU A 195 -3.06 -1.61 15.06
CA GLU A 195 -3.40 -1.30 16.45
C GLU A 195 -3.92 0.12 16.65
N ASN A 196 -3.62 1.05 15.72
CA ASN A 196 -3.84 2.48 15.95
C ASN A 196 -4.78 3.17 14.96
N VAL A 197 -5.19 2.52 13.86
CA VAL A 197 -6.20 3.07 12.95
C VAL A 197 -7.61 2.65 13.34
N ASP A 198 -8.60 3.45 12.98
CA ASP A 198 -10.01 3.08 13.12
C ASP A 198 -10.36 1.91 12.21
N LYS A 199 -11.39 1.12 12.60
CA LYS A 199 -11.84 -0.09 11.88
C LYS A 199 -12.20 0.14 10.40
N GLY A 200 -12.51 1.38 10.01
CA GLY A 200 -12.84 1.75 8.62
C GLY A 200 -11.61 1.99 7.74
N VAL A 201 -10.45 2.23 8.34
CA VAL A 201 -9.21 2.54 7.61
C VAL A 201 -8.45 1.24 7.32
N LYS A 202 -8.18 1.01 6.04
CA LYS A 202 -7.40 -0.14 5.55
C LYS A 202 -5.91 0.21 5.50
N ILE A 203 -5.06 -0.81 5.37
CA ILE A 203 -3.60 -0.65 5.38
C ILE A 203 -3.02 -1.03 4.02
N LYS A 204 -2.17 -0.16 3.45
CA LYS A 204 -1.36 -0.46 2.28
C LYS A 204 0.12 -0.50 2.65
N ALA A 205 0.75 -1.67 2.48
CA ALA A 205 2.19 -1.81 2.55
C ALA A 205 2.81 -1.48 1.19
N ALA A 206 3.84 -0.64 1.14
CA ALA A 206 4.52 -0.28 -0.08
C ALA A 206 6.04 -0.14 0.11
N GLY A 207 6.81 -0.52 -0.92
CA GLY A 207 8.27 -0.58 -0.84
C GLY A 207 8.77 -1.78 -0.03
N GLY A 208 9.93 -2.32 -0.39
CA GLY A 208 10.54 -3.42 0.35
C GLY A 208 9.95 -4.81 0.10
N ILE A 209 8.89 -4.96 -0.68
CA ILE A 209 8.24 -6.24 -1.00
C ILE A 209 9.02 -6.92 -2.14
N LYS A 210 9.91 -7.83 -1.79
CA LYS A 210 10.87 -8.45 -2.73
C LYS A 210 10.51 -9.87 -3.12
N THR A 211 9.74 -10.58 -2.30
CA THR A 211 9.39 -11.99 -2.46
C THR A 211 7.90 -12.23 -2.25
N ILE A 212 7.39 -13.38 -2.70
CA ILE A 212 6.01 -13.83 -2.41
C ILE A 212 5.80 -13.93 -0.91
N ARG A 213 6.82 -14.39 -0.16
CA ARG A 213 6.73 -14.50 1.30
C ARG A 213 6.61 -13.14 1.99
N ASP A 214 7.32 -12.11 1.52
CA ASP A 214 7.14 -10.75 2.07
C ASP A 214 5.71 -10.27 1.87
N ALA A 215 5.14 -10.51 0.68
CA ALA A 215 3.76 -10.15 0.38
C ALA A 215 2.77 -10.88 1.30
N GLU A 216 2.92 -12.20 1.45
CA GLU A 216 2.11 -13.03 2.35
C GLU A 216 2.23 -12.57 3.81
N ASP A 217 3.44 -12.29 4.29
CA ASP A 217 3.68 -11.81 5.64
C ASP A 217 2.93 -10.48 5.90
N PHE A 218 2.99 -9.50 4.99
CA PHE A 218 2.27 -8.24 5.14
C PHE A 218 0.74 -8.43 5.14
N ILE A 219 0.21 -9.30 4.27
CA ILE A 219 -1.22 -9.61 4.24
C ILE A 219 -1.65 -10.23 5.56
N ASN A 220 -0.92 -11.23 6.06
CA ASN A 220 -1.21 -11.90 7.32
C ASN A 220 -1.15 -10.96 8.53
N LEU A 221 -0.29 -9.94 8.51
CA LEU A 221 -0.22 -8.91 9.53
C LEU A 221 -1.38 -7.91 9.46
N GLY A 222 -2.10 -7.83 8.34
CA GLY A 222 -3.29 -6.99 8.21
C GLY A 222 -3.27 -6.00 7.04
N ALA A 223 -2.25 -6.03 6.18
CA ALA A 223 -2.28 -5.23 4.96
C ALA A 223 -3.40 -5.72 4.02
N SER A 224 -4.22 -4.80 3.57
CA SER A 224 -5.30 -5.05 2.61
C SER A 224 -4.91 -4.69 1.18
N ARG A 225 -3.73 -4.11 0.99
CA ARG A 225 -3.18 -3.70 -0.29
C ARG A 225 -1.65 -3.71 -0.25
N LEU A 226 -1.03 -4.02 -1.37
CA LEU A 226 0.42 -4.07 -1.55
C LEU A 226 0.83 -3.18 -2.72
N GLY A 227 1.71 -2.19 -2.49
CA GLY A 227 2.30 -1.37 -3.56
C GLY A 227 3.61 -2.01 -4.03
N THR A 228 3.59 -2.69 -5.17
CA THR A 228 4.76 -3.42 -5.67
C THR A 228 4.69 -3.69 -7.18
N SER A 229 5.85 -3.68 -7.84
CA SER A 229 6.01 -4.21 -9.20
C SER A 229 6.60 -5.64 -9.20
N ARG A 230 7.16 -6.07 -8.06
CA ARG A 230 8.01 -7.26 -8.00
C ARG A 230 7.22 -8.56 -8.08
N ILE A 231 6.02 -8.62 -7.48
CA ILE A 231 5.23 -9.86 -7.41
C ILE A 231 4.82 -10.33 -8.82
N VAL A 232 4.27 -9.43 -9.63
CA VAL A 232 3.93 -9.73 -11.04
C VAL A 232 5.17 -10.21 -11.80
N LYS A 233 6.33 -9.55 -11.62
CA LYS A 233 7.58 -9.94 -12.26
C LYS A 233 8.01 -11.36 -11.88
N ILE A 234 7.92 -11.74 -10.59
CA ILE A 234 8.25 -13.10 -10.13
C ILE A 234 7.35 -14.14 -10.81
N VAL A 235 6.06 -13.85 -10.92
CA VAL A 235 5.11 -14.77 -11.59
C VAL A 235 5.45 -14.93 -13.06
N LYS A 236 5.70 -13.83 -13.78
CA LYS A 236 6.13 -13.87 -15.19
C LYS A 236 7.42 -14.69 -15.39
N GLU A 237 8.42 -14.48 -14.52
CA GLU A 237 9.68 -15.21 -14.55
C GLU A 237 9.48 -16.72 -14.33
N SER A 238 8.45 -17.10 -13.56
CA SER A 238 8.13 -18.52 -13.31
C SER A 238 7.34 -19.19 -14.44
N GLU A 239 6.54 -18.42 -15.21
CA GLU A 239 5.80 -18.91 -16.37
C GLU A 239 6.71 -19.17 -17.58
N ASN A 240 7.88 -18.53 -17.65
CA ASN A 240 8.83 -18.63 -18.75
C ASN A 240 9.92 -19.70 -18.53
N LYS A 241 9.83 -20.48 -17.44
CA LYS A 241 10.73 -21.62 -17.11
C LYS A 241 10.05 -22.95 -17.38
#